data_ebd414e9231484ce5314890e0623fd49
#
_entry.id   ebd414e9231484ce5314890e0623fd49
#
_cell.length_a   1.000
_cell.length_b   1.000
_cell.length_c   1.000
_cell.angle_alpha   90.00
_cell.angle_beta   90.00
_cell.angle_gamma   90.00
#
_symmetry.space_group_name_H-M   'P 1'
#
loop_
_entity.id
_entity.type
_entity.pdbx_description
1 polymer ?
#
loop_
_entity_poly.entity_id
_entity_poly.type
_entity_poly.pdbx_seq_one_letter_code
_entity_poly.pdbx_strand_id
1 'polypeptide(L)'
;MSFEEEFEKKGIFKDESRLSSDYVPESLPFRDSHIRQLISFFKGMVETPGGTFYKAVAYGPVGTGKTAVSKRFGSLLVEYALKKGVSIKYVHINCYQNRTLFMVVKRIADAIIPNLPSRGLSAQELLDIVWDYLEEKNIYIFAVVDELDYLARSSPDTLYMLTRLSDTYLNTKQRISILFIGRNLAFLPLIDQSVASTLSRNMIKFEPYKAFQILRILEQRVEEAFEPSAVSHDILTLVAETSGVDTGGNGDARYALELLWRSGKIAEQQGLQKILPDHVRMAKSETHQFVR
;
A
#
# COMPACT_ATOMS: atom_id res chain seq x y z
N MET A 1 -42.19 2.17 6.78
CA MET A 1 -41.04 2.40 5.90
C MET A 1 -40.62 1.03 5.38
N SER A 2 -40.74 0.80 4.07
CA SER A 2 -40.31 -0.48 3.50
C SER A 2 -38.79 -0.50 3.36
N PHE A 3 -38.20 -1.71 3.31
CA PHE A 3 -36.76 -1.89 3.09
C PHE A 3 -36.32 -1.25 1.76
N GLU A 4 -37.15 -1.33 0.75
CA GLU A 4 -36.93 -0.76 -0.58
C GLU A 4 -36.90 0.77 -0.54
N GLU A 5 -37.86 1.42 0.17
CA GLU A 5 -37.90 2.88 0.33
C GLU A 5 -36.62 3.41 1.00
N GLU A 6 -36.06 2.67 1.96
CA GLU A 6 -34.82 3.08 2.64
C GLU A 6 -33.59 2.93 1.74
N PHE A 7 -33.57 1.90 0.86
CA PHE A 7 -32.49 1.68 -0.10
C PHE A 7 -32.48 2.69 -1.24
N GLU A 8 -33.64 3.19 -1.64
CA GLU A 8 -33.79 4.16 -2.73
C GLU A 8 -33.60 5.61 -2.29
N LYS A 9 -33.45 5.86 -0.99
CA LYS A 9 -33.15 7.22 -0.49
C LYS A 9 -31.83 7.72 -1.08
N LYS A 10 -31.88 8.88 -1.68
CA LYS A 10 -30.69 9.58 -2.17
C LYS A 10 -29.84 10.03 -0.98
N GLY A 11 -28.70 9.38 -0.78
CA GLY A 11 -27.73 9.73 0.24
C GLY A 11 -26.88 10.95 -0.14
N ILE A 12 -25.94 11.30 0.72
CA ILE A 12 -24.95 12.35 0.45
C ILE A 12 -23.72 11.81 -0.32
N PHE A 13 -23.60 10.49 -0.44
CA PHE A 13 -22.49 9.87 -1.18
C PHE A 13 -22.88 9.61 -2.63
N LYS A 14 -21.99 10.00 -3.53
CA LYS A 14 -22.01 9.63 -4.93
C LYS A 14 -21.36 8.24 -5.14
N ASP A 15 -20.18 8.04 -4.53
CA ASP A 15 -19.43 6.78 -4.53
C ASP A 15 -18.59 6.69 -3.25
N GLU A 16 -19.12 6.11 -2.20
CA GLU A 16 -18.42 6.00 -0.91
C GLU A 16 -17.15 5.12 -0.96
N SER A 17 -17.02 4.25 -1.98
CA SER A 17 -15.84 3.41 -2.16
C SER A 17 -14.55 4.24 -2.37
N ARG A 18 -14.70 5.47 -2.85
CA ARG A 18 -13.60 6.44 -3.04
C ARG A 18 -12.96 6.88 -1.72
N LEU A 19 -13.65 6.73 -0.60
CA LEU A 19 -13.10 7.02 0.74
C LEU A 19 -12.42 5.79 1.36
N SER A 20 -12.57 4.61 0.75
CA SER A 20 -11.91 3.40 1.24
C SER A 20 -10.39 3.54 1.26
N SER A 21 -9.76 2.96 2.29
CA SER A 21 -8.30 2.83 2.38
C SER A 21 -7.67 1.98 1.27
N ASP A 22 -8.46 1.15 0.59
CA ASP A 22 -8.01 0.28 -0.49
C ASP A 22 -8.05 0.95 -1.86
N TYR A 23 -8.81 2.02 -1.98
CA TYR A 23 -8.86 2.81 -3.21
C TYR A 23 -7.55 3.60 -3.38
N VAL A 24 -6.95 3.47 -4.56
CA VAL A 24 -5.73 4.21 -4.94
C VAL A 24 -6.05 5.13 -6.11
N PRO A 25 -6.06 6.45 -5.91
CA PRO A 25 -6.31 7.40 -6.98
C PRO A 25 -5.14 7.46 -7.97
N GLU A 26 -5.39 8.01 -9.14
CA GLU A 26 -4.37 8.21 -10.16
C GLU A 26 -3.27 9.20 -9.71
N SER A 27 -3.65 10.25 -9.01
CA SER A 27 -2.73 11.24 -8.43
C SER A 27 -2.65 11.08 -6.91
N LEU A 28 -1.44 11.09 -6.37
CA LEU A 28 -1.17 11.00 -4.92
C LEU A 28 -0.52 12.31 -4.46
N PRO A 29 -1.28 13.27 -3.92
CA PRO A 29 -0.75 14.55 -3.50
C PRO A 29 0.47 14.40 -2.58
N PHE A 30 1.52 15.21 -2.81
CA PHE A 30 2.77 15.26 -2.04
C PHE A 30 3.58 13.95 -2.05
N ARG A 31 3.34 13.03 -2.98
CA ARG A 31 4.07 11.75 -3.11
C ARG A 31 4.91 11.61 -4.38
N ASP A 32 4.98 12.65 -5.22
CA ASP A 32 5.80 12.64 -6.46
C ASP A 32 7.28 12.39 -6.19
N SER A 33 7.83 12.95 -5.09
CA SER A 33 9.22 12.71 -4.70
C SER A 33 9.48 11.26 -4.36
N HIS A 34 8.55 10.58 -3.68
CA HIS A 34 8.64 9.16 -3.35
C HIS A 34 8.57 8.28 -4.60
N ILE A 35 7.68 8.62 -5.55
CA ILE A 35 7.60 7.93 -6.85
C ILE A 35 8.91 8.12 -7.63
N ARG A 36 9.49 9.34 -7.67
CA ARG A 36 10.80 9.56 -8.31
C ARG A 36 11.93 8.75 -7.67
N GLN A 37 11.94 8.61 -6.34
CA GLN A 37 12.92 7.76 -5.64
C GLN A 37 12.72 6.28 -6.00
N LEU A 38 11.48 5.77 -6.06
CA LEU A 38 11.19 4.42 -6.51
C LEU A 38 11.66 4.19 -7.96
N ILE A 39 11.40 5.17 -8.85
CA ILE A 39 11.93 5.12 -10.22
C ILE A 39 13.45 4.97 -10.20
N SER A 40 14.17 5.79 -9.40
CA SER A 40 15.63 5.72 -9.35
C SER A 40 16.17 4.38 -8.88
N PHE A 41 15.44 3.67 -8.00
CA PHE A 41 15.84 2.35 -7.49
C PHE A 41 15.47 1.20 -8.42
N PHE A 42 14.37 1.31 -9.17
CA PHE A 42 13.82 0.18 -9.94
C PHE A 42 13.84 0.38 -11.47
N LYS A 43 14.28 1.54 -11.98
CA LYS A 43 14.32 1.79 -13.44
C LYS A 43 15.13 0.75 -14.23
N GLY A 44 16.18 0.20 -13.62
CA GLY A 44 16.99 -0.84 -14.23
C GLY A 44 16.24 -2.15 -14.51
N MET A 45 15.08 -2.39 -13.90
CA MET A 45 14.19 -3.50 -14.26
C MET A 45 13.73 -3.40 -15.72
N VAL A 46 13.67 -2.18 -16.28
CA VAL A 46 13.25 -1.91 -17.66
C VAL A 46 14.45 -1.61 -18.56
N GLU A 47 15.45 -0.86 -18.06
CA GLU A 47 16.64 -0.49 -18.85
C GLU A 47 17.59 -1.67 -19.10
N THR A 48 17.78 -2.53 -18.09
CA THR A 48 18.65 -3.72 -18.14
C THR A 48 17.98 -4.92 -17.47
N PRO A 49 16.91 -5.47 -18.09
CA PRO A 49 16.11 -6.53 -17.47
C PRO A 49 16.93 -7.74 -17.09
N GLY A 50 16.86 -8.14 -15.81
CA GLY A 50 17.60 -9.28 -15.27
C GLY A 50 19.06 -9.02 -14.94
N GLY A 51 19.56 -7.80 -15.10
CA GLY A 51 20.95 -7.44 -14.84
C GLY A 51 21.32 -7.49 -13.35
N THR A 52 20.39 -7.16 -12.47
CA THR A 52 20.62 -7.23 -11.02
C THR A 52 19.31 -7.39 -10.25
N PHE A 53 19.43 -7.77 -8.98
CA PHE A 53 18.32 -7.84 -8.02
C PHE A 53 18.10 -6.48 -7.36
N TYR A 54 17.04 -5.78 -7.77
CA TYR A 54 16.68 -4.48 -7.20
C TYR A 54 15.87 -4.67 -5.92
N LYS A 55 16.26 -3.94 -4.86
CA LYS A 55 15.55 -3.94 -3.58
C LYS A 55 15.61 -2.58 -2.91
N ALA A 56 14.52 -2.24 -2.23
CA ALA A 56 14.39 -1.00 -1.45
C ALA A 56 13.46 -1.20 -0.25
N VAL A 57 13.50 -0.30 0.71
CA VAL A 57 12.62 -0.26 1.88
C VAL A 57 11.89 1.06 1.93
N ALA A 58 10.56 1.02 1.94
CA ALA A 58 9.70 2.16 2.27
C ALA A 58 9.26 2.04 3.72
N TYR A 59 9.51 3.05 4.55
CA TYR A 59 9.16 3.01 5.96
C TYR A 59 8.54 4.32 6.45
N GLY A 60 7.75 4.25 7.50
CA GLY A 60 7.07 5.39 8.12
C GLY A 60 5.78 4.96 8.83
N PRO A 61 5.16 5.83 9.62
CA PRO A 61 3.94 5.54 10.37
C PRO A 61 2.78 5.03 9.51
N VAL A 62 1.74 4.52 10.16
CA VAL A 62 0.49 4.11 9.51
C VAL A 62 -0.15 5.33 8.84
N GLY A 63 -0.87 5.10 7.72
CA GLY A 63 -1.62 6.13 7.01
C GLY A 63 -0.79 7.16 6.24
N THR A 64 0.55 6.99 6.14
CA THR A 64 1.44 7.92 5.41
C THR A 64 1.51 7.66 3.90
N GLY A 65 0.72 6.72 3.37
CA GLY A 65 0.57 6.47 1.94
C GLY A 65 1.59 5.50 1.33
N LYS A 66 2.37 4.74 2.12
CA LYS A 66 3.35 3.75 1.62
C LYS A 66 2.75 2.75 0.65
N THR A 67 1.67 2.07 1.08
CA THR A 67 0.96 1.07 0.28
C THR A 67 0.32 1.68 -0.97
N ALA A 68 -0.27 2.87 -0.86
CA ALA A 68 -0.86 3.57 -2.01
C ALA A 68 0.20 3.93 -3.06
N VAL A 69 1.34 4.48 -2.62
CA VAL A 69 2.47 4.83 -3.51
C VAL A 69 3.04 3.58 -4.17
N SER A 70 3.20 2.48 -3.43
CA SER A 70 3.74 1.23 -4.00
C SER A 70 2.80 0.61 -5.04
N LYS A 71 1.48 0.61 -4.79
CA LYS A 71 0.47 0.16 -5.76
C LYS A 71 0.48 1.04 -7.02
N ARG A 72 0.47 2.37 -6.85
CA ARG A 72 0.52 3.31 -7.98
C ARG A 72 1.82 3.17 -8.78
N PHE A 73 2.97 3.10 -8.12
CA PHE A 73 4.24 2.87 -8.77
C PHE A 73 4.27 1.53 -9.51
N GLY A 74 3.77 0.45 -8.91
CA GLY A 74 3.69 -0.87 -9.55
C GLY A 74 2.88 -0.83 -10.85
N SER A 75 1.72 -0.17 -10.84
CA SER A 75 0.89 0.00 -12.05
C SER A 75 1.63 0.79 -13.13
N LEU A 76 2.26 1.91 -12.77
CA LEU A 76 3.04 2.75 -13.70
C LEU A 76 4.25 2.00 -14.27
N LEU A 77 4.95 1.22 -13.43
CA LEU A 77 6.11 0.42 -13.86
C LEU A 77 5.70 -0.65 -14.87
N VAL A 78 4.61 -1.37 -14.61
CA VAL A 78 4.08 -2.40 -15.52
C VAL A 78 3.68 -1.79 -16.87
N GLU A 79 2.94 -0.67 -16.83
CA GLU A 79 2.53 0.03 -18.05
C GLU A 79 3.72 0.53 -18.87
N TYR A 80 4.71 1.15 -18.21
CA TYR A 80 5.91 1.66 -18.87
C TYR A 80 6.77 0.53 -19.44
N ALA A 81 6.96 -0.56 -18.68
CA ALA A 81 7.71 -1.72 -19.12
C ALA A 81 7.10 -2.35 -20.38
N LEU A 82 5.76 -2.48 -20.41
CA LEU A 82 5.05 -2.99 -21.58
C LEU A 82 5.32 -2.15 -22.83
N LYS A 83 5.32 -0.81 -22.73
CA LYS A 83 5.69 0.11 -23.82
C LYS A 83 7.14 -0.07 -24.30
N LYS A 84 8.02 -0.63 -23.45
CA LYS A 84 9.43 -0.94 -23.75
C LYS A 84 9.66 -2.39 -24.17
N GLY A 85 8.61 -3.20 -24.31
CA GLY A 85 8.72 -4.62 -24.67
C GLY A 85 9.21 -5.53 -23.55
N VAL A 86 9.17 -5.05 -22.28
CA VAL A 86 9.56 -5.83 -21.09
C VAL A 86 8.32 -6.29 -20.36
N SER A 87 8.19 -7.60 -20.12
CA SER A 87 7.06 -8.17 -19.39
C SER A 87 7.35 -8.14 -17.90
N ILE A 88 6.75 -7.18 -17.17
CA ILE A 88 6.81 -7.10 -15.69
C ILE A 88 5.42 -7.39 -15.14
N LYS A 89 5.35 -8.22 -14.08
CA LYS A 89 4.14 -8.44 -13.27
C LYS A 89 4.33 -7.81 -11.89
N TYR A 90 3.31 -7.10 -11.43
CA TYR A 90 3.23 -6.55 -10.09
C TYR A 90 2.54 -7.54 -9.15
N VAL A 91 3.15 -7.81 -7.99
CA VAL A 91 2.58 -8.69 -6.95
C VAL A 91 2.65 -7.99 -5.60
N HIS A 92 1.50 -7.83 -4.93
CA HIS A 92 1.42 -7.27 -3.58
C HIS A 92 1.19 -8.38 -2.55
N ILE A 93 2.05 -8.45 -1.54
CA ILE A 93 2.08 -9.50 -0.53
C ILE A 93 1.97 -8.84 0.84
N ASN A 94 0.87 -9.09 1.55
CA ASN A 94 0.70 -8.63 2.92
C ASN A 94 1.25 -9.68 3.90
N CYS A 95 2.29 -9.34 4.67
CA CYS A 95 2.96 -10.25 5.60
C CYS A 95 2.18 -10.51 6.88
N TYR A 96 1.13 -9.77 7.18
CA TYR A 96 0.18 -10.15 8.23
C TYR A 96 -0.53 -11.46 7.91
N GLN A 97 -0.86 -11.67 6.63
CA GLN A 97 -1.50 -12.89 6.13
C GLN A 97 -0.47 -13.94 5.68
N ASN A 98 0.66 -13.53 5.11
CA ASN A 98 1.67 -14.39 4.48
C ASN A 98 2.97 -14.37 5.29
N ARG A 99 3.03 -15.14 6.38
CA ARG A 99 4.08 -15.06 7.40
C ARG A 99 5.27 -16.00 7.19
N THR A 100 5.26 -16.85 6.17
CA THR A 100 6.32 -17.82 5.87
C THR A 100 6.81 -17.67 4.45
N LEU A 101 8.04 -18.15 4.17
CA LEU A 101 8.59 -18.15 2.82
C LEU A 101 7.64 -18.85 1.84
N PHE A 102 7.09 -20.02 2.22
CA PHE A 102 6.16 -20.74 1.38
C PHE A 102 4.94 -19.88 0.98
N MET A 103 4.33 -19.17 1.95
CA MET A 103 3.16 -18.32 1.68
C MET A 103 3.50 -17.13 0.79
N VAL A 104 4.67 -16.52 0.98
CA VAL A 104 5.16 -15.42 0.14
C VAL A 104 5.39 -15.90 -1.30
N VAL A 105 6.11 -17.01 -1.48
CA VAL A 105 6.38 -17.59 -2.80
C VAL A 105 5.08 -18.10 -3.44
N LYS A 106 4.19 -18.72 -2.67
CA LYS A 106 2.87 -19.12 -3.16
C LYS A 106 2.07 -17.94 -3.70
N ARG A 107 2.10 -16.79 -3.01
CA ARG A 107 1.42 -15.58 -3.49
C ARG A 107 1.97 -15.08 -4.82
N ILE A 108 3.29 -15.20 -5.04
CA ILE A 108 3.92 -14.91 -6.33
C ILE A 108 3.46 -15.93 -7.38
N ALA A 109 3.53 -17.23 -7.06
CA ALA A 109 3.11 -18.31 -7.94
C ALA A 109 1.65 -18.16 -8.40
N ASP A 110 0.73 -17.91 -7.47
CA ASP A 110 -0.70 -17.74 -7.76
C ASP A 110 -0.97 -16.53 -8.69
N ALA A 111 -0.10 -15.52 -8.68
CA ALA A 111 -0.24 -14.34 -9.54
C ALA A 111 0.23 -14.57 -10.99
N ILE A 112 1.04 -15.61 -11.25
CA ILE A 112 1.68 -15.82 -12.56
C ILE A 112 1.38 -17.18 -13.17
N ILE A 113 1.19 -18.23 -12.36
CA ILE A 113 0.97 -19.61 -12.83
C ILE A 113 -0.47 -20.01 -12.48
N PRO A 114 -1.41 -20.02 -13.44
CA PRO A 114 -2.78 -20.44 -13.16
C PRO A 114 -2.85 -21.88 -12.66
N ASN A 115 -3.61 -22.10 -11.58
CA ASN A 115 -3.91 -23.43 -11.03
C ASN A 115 -2.69 -24.30 -10.67
N LEU A 116 -1.56 -23.70 -10.26
CA LEU A 116 -0.39 -24.46 -9.84
C LEU A 116 -0.71 -25.31 -8.59
N PRO A 117 -0.61 -26.66 -8.66
CA PRO A 117 -0.75 -27.51 -7.49
C PRO A 117 0.47 -27.32 -6.58
N SER A 118 0.29 -26.64 -5.46
CA SER A 118 1.39 -26.36 -4.51
C SER A 118 1.36 -27.27 -3.26
N ARG A 119 0.39 -28.20 -3.19
CA ARG A 119 0.26 -29.09 -2.03
C ARG A 119 1.40 -30.11 -2.00
N GLY A 120 2.11 -30.18 -0.87
CA GLY A 120 3.22 -31.12 -0.67
C GLY A 120 4.58 -30.58 -1.13
N LEU A 121 4.63 -29.40 -1.75
CA LEU A 121 5.90 -28.76 -2.10
C LEU A 121 6.49 -28.02 -0.90
N SER A 122 7.81 -28.05 -0.80
CA SER A 122 8.59 -27.15 0.06
C SER A 122 8.60 -25.72 -0.52
N ALA A 123 8.98 -24.74 0.29
CA ALA A 123 9.13 -23.37 -0.16
C ALA A 123 10.18 -23.23 -1.28
N GLN A 124 11.27 -24.02 -1.20
CA GLN A 124 12.34 -24.00 -2.20
C GLN A 124 11.87 -24.61 -3.53
N GLU A 125 11.25 -25.78 -3.52
CA GLU A 125 10.69 -26.40 -4.73
C GLU A 125 9.68 -25.48 -5.42
N LEU A 126 8.83 -24.83 -4.65
CA LEU A 126 7.88 -23.87 -5.20
C LEU A 126 8.58 -22.65 -5.80
N LEU A 127 9.65 -22.17 -5.18
CA LEU A 127 10.45 -21.04 -5.69
C LEU A 127 11.16 -21.42 -6.99
N ASP A 128 11.72 -22.63 -7.08
CA ASP A 128 12.38 -23.14 -8.27
C ASP A 128 11.38 -23.24 -9.45
N ILE A 129 10.18 -23.77 -9.20
CA ILE A 129 9.09 -23.83 -10.22
C ILE A 129 8.73 -22.42 -10.69
N VAL A 130 8.61 -21.46 -9.77
CA VAL A 130 8.33 -20.06 -10.10
C VAL A 130 9.46 -19.48 -10.95
N TRP A 131 10.71 -19.74 -10.57
CA TRP A 131 11.87 -19.23 -11.29
C TRP A 131 11.96 -19.78 -12.71
N ASP A 132 11.82 -21.09 -12.90
CA ASP A 132 11.80 -21.75 -14.20
C ASP A 132 10.70 -21.20 -15.11
N TYR A 133 9.50 -21.00 -14.56
CA TYR A 133 8.40 -20.39 -15.30
C TYR A 133 8.69 -18.95 -15.73
N LEU A 134 9.29 -18.13 -14.85
CA LEU A 134 9.70 -16.77 -15.18
C LEU A 134 10.78 -16.73 -16.27
N GLU A 135 11.70 -17.70 -16.24
CA GLU A 135 12.76 -17.85 -17.24
C GLU A 135 12.18 -18.26 -18.60
N GLU A 136 11.34 -19.31 -18.63
CA GLU A 136 10.68 -19.81 -19.86
C GLU A 136 9.81 -18.73 -20.53
N LYS A 137 9.02 -18.01 -19.74
CA LYS A 137 8.10 -16.99 -20.27
C LYS A 137 8.73 -15.61 -20.43
N ASN A 138 10.01 -15.45 -20.06
CA ASN A 138 10.73 -14.17 -20.03
C ASN A 138 9.99 -13.06 -19.28
N ILE A 139 9.46 -13.39 -18.09
CA ILE A 139 8.72 -12.48 -17.23
C ILE A 139 9.59 -12.03 -16.06
N TYR A 140 9.38 -10.82 -15.58
CA TYR A 140 9.98 -10.26 -14.38
C TYR A 140 8.91 -9.91 -13.35
N ILE A 141 9.26 -9.97 -12.07
CA ILE A 141 8.35 -9.66 -10.96
C ILE A 141 8.83 -8.41 -10.23
N PHE A 142 7.94 -7.44 -10.09
CA PHE A 142 8.04 -6.41 -9.06
C PHE A 142 7.13 -6.81 -7.90
N ALA A 143 7.72 -7.36 -6.84
CA ALA A 143 7.03 -7.77 -5.63
C ALA A 143 7.05 -6.65 -4.60
N VAL A 144 5.93 -6.39 -3.95
CA VAL A 144 5.82 -5.54 -2.76
C VAL A 144 5.51 -6.42 -1.56
N VAL A 145 6.42 -6.45 -0.59
CA VAL A 145 6.31 -7.19 0.66
C VAL A 145 5.92 -6.17 1.75
N ASP A 146 4.62 -6.06 1.98
CA ASP A 146 4.02 -5.07 2.89
C ASP A 146 3.87 -5.63 4.31
N GLU A 147 3.92 -4.74 5.29
CA GLU A 147 3.89 -5.08 6.73
C GLU A 147 5.07 -5.95 7.15
N LEU A 148 6.26 -5.62 6.68
CA LEU A 148 7.53 -6.31 6.94
C LEU A 148 7.80 -6.58 8.42
N ASP A 149 7.32 -5.70 9.31
CA ASP A 149 7.47 -5.82 10.77
C ASP A 149 6.93 -7.16 11.30
N TYR A 150 5.88 -7.70 10.69
CA TYR A 150 5.35 -9.02 11.05
C TYR A 150 6.29 -10.15 10.61
N LEU A 151 6.81 -10.07 9.40
CA LEU A 151 7.74 -11.07 8.87
C LEU A 151 9.05 -11.10 9.66
N ALA A 152 9.61 -9.94 9.96
CA ALA A 152 10.85 -9.81 10.73
C ALA A 152 10.75 -10.43 12.13
N ARG A 153 9.56 -10.40 12.74
CA ARG A 153 9.31 -10.99 14.06
C ARG A 153 8.98 -12.48 14.02
N SER A 154 8.15 -12.90 13.04
CA SER A 154 7.64 -14.26 12.98
C SER A 154 8.56 -15.23 12.24
N SER A 155 9.33 -14.75 11.27
CA SER A 155 10.17 -15.58 10.40
C SER A 155 11.36 -14.77 9.85
N PRO A 156 12.37 -14.44 10.68
CA PRO A 156 13.56 -13.70 10.24
C PRO A 156 14.29 -14.38 9.08
N ASP A 157 14.32 -15.73 9.06
CA ASP A 157 14.93 -16.53 8.01
C ASP A 157 14.25 -16.29 6.65
N THR A 158 12.94 -16.09 6.63
CA THR A 158 12.21 -15.74 5.40
C THR A 158 12.70 -14.40 4.85
N LEU A 159 12.89 -13.41 5.73
CA LEU A 159 13.41 -12.11 5.32
C LEU A 159 14.85 -12.22 4.81
N TYR A 160 15.70 -13.02 5.48
CA TYR A 160 17.04 -13.33 5.02
C TYR A 160 17.01 -13.88 3.58
N MET A 161 16.22 -14.92 3.33
CA MET A 161 16.12 -15.55 2.00
C MET A 161 15.60 -14.59 0.94
N LEU A 162 14.55 -13.80 1.24
CA LEU A 162 14.00 -12.82 0.30
C LEU A 162 15.01 -11.72 -0.07
N THR A 163 15.89 -11.31 0.85
CA THR A 163 16.93 -10.31 0.55
C THR A 163 18.12 -10.87 -0.20
N ARG A 164 18.26 -12.21 -0.25
CA ARG A 164 19.38 -12.96 -0.83
C ARG A 164 18.98 -13.83 -2.02
N LEU A 165 17.81 -13.59 -2.65
CA LEU A 165 17.38 -14.34 -3.82
C LEU A 165 18.42 -14.34 -4.94
N SER A 166 19.20 -13.25 -5.11
CA SER A 166 20.30 -13.17 -6.06
C SER A 166 21.40 -14.20 -5.81
N ASP A 167 21.63 -14.56 -4.55
CA ASP A 167 22.70 -15.48 -4.16
C ASP A 167 22.31 -16.94 -4.46
N THR A 168 21.00 -17.24 -4.47
CA THR A 168 20.45 -18.55 -4.85
C THR A 168 20.51 -18.77 -6.36
N TYR A 169 20.33 -17.73 -7.16
CA TYR A 169 20.24 -17.80 -8.63
C TYR A 169 21.35 -16.99 -9.32
N LEU A 170 22.61 -17.21 -8.90
CA LEU A 170 23.79 -16.42 -9.30
C LEU A 170 24.07 -16.37 -10.81
N ASN A 171 23.82 -17.47 -11.53
CA ASN A 171 24.17 -17.62 -12.93
C ASN A 171 22.98 -17.45 -13.88
N THR A 172 21.86 -16.93 -13.38
CA THR A 172 20.64 -16.70 -14.14
C THR A 172 20.27 -15.22 -14.12
N LYS A 173 19.36 -14.81 -15.00
CA LYS A 173 18.79 -13.46 -14.95
C LYS A 173 18.04 -13.26 -13.65
N GLN A 174 18.20 -12.09 -13.02
CA GLN A 174 17.48 -11.75 -11.80
C GLN A 174 16.03 -11.43 -12.13
N ARG A 175 15.12 -12.37 -11.87
CA ARG A 175 13.72 -12.31 -12.31
C ARG A 175 12.79 -11.57 -11.33
N ILE A 176 13.19 -11.46 -10.07
CA ILE A 176 12.36 -10.88 -9.02
C ILE A 176 13.08 -9.65 -8.46
N SER A 177 12.34 -8.57 -8.23
CA SER A 177 12.80 -7.38 -7.50
C SER A 177 11.79 -7.02 -6.44
N ILE A 178 12.24 -6.53 -5.27
CA ILE A 178 11.39 -6.42 -4.08
C ILE A 178 11.44 -5.02 -3.47
N LEU A 179 10.25 -4.45 -3.24
CA LEU A 179 10.04 -3.32 -2.35
C LEU A 179 9.47 -3.82 -1.03
N PHE A 180 10.22 -3.65 0.05
CA PHE A 180 9.76 -3.94 1.40
C PHE A 180 9.08 -2.71 1.99
N ILE A 181 7.97 -2.90 2.73
CA ILE A 181 7.26 -1.82 3.42
C ILE A 181 7.17 -2.14 4.91
N GLY A 182 7.70 -1.23 5.76
CA GLY A 182 7.65 -1.32 7.21
C GLY A 182 7.02 -0.09 7.87
N ARG A 183 6.62 -0.22 9.14
CA ARG A 183 6.08 0.90 9.93
C ARG A 183 7.18 1.83 10.46
N ASN A 184 8.34 1.26 10.78
CA ASN A 184 9.52 1.96 11.27
C ASN A 184 10.76 1.08 11.04
N LEU A 185 11.91 1.49 11.56
CA LEU A 185 13.15 0.73 11.45
C LEU A 185 13.46 -0.16 12.65
N ALA A 186 12.54 -0.32 13.60
CA ALA A 186 12.73 -1.13 14.81
C ALA A 186 12.90 -2.63 14.51
N PHE A 187 12.63 -3.07 13.30
CA PHE A 187 12.88 -4.44 12.87
C PHE A 187 14.37 -4.69 12.54
N LEU A 188 15.15 -3.66 12.21
CA LEU A 188 16.56 -3.82 11.81
C LEU A 188 17.44 -4.52 12.87
N PRO A 189 17.32 -4.22 14.18
CA PRO A 189 18.07 -4.96 15.21
C PRO A 189 17.59 -6.40 15.41
N LEU A 190 16.42 -6.79 14.87
CA LEU A 190 15.86 -8.13 15.03
C LEU A 190 16.32 -9.11 13.93
N ILE A 191 17.02 -8.61 12.92
CA ILE A 191 17.45 -9.38 11.76
C ILE A 191 18.99 -9.44 11.69
N ASP A 192 19.51 -10.38 10.92
CA ASP A 192 20.95 -10.52 10.71
C ASP A 192 21.57 -9.22 10.19
N GLN A 193 22.78 -8.89 10.66
CA GLN A 193 23.49 -7.65 10.32
C GLN A 193 23.73 -7.51 8.81
N SER A 194 23.95 -8.61 8.09
CA SER A 194 24.17 -8.60 6.64
C SER A 194 22.91 -8.22 5.89
N VAL A 195 21.75 -8.68 6.37
CA VAL A 195 20.42 -8.32 5.84
C VAL A 195 20.12 -6.85 6.14
N ALA A 196 20.35 -6.41 7.38
CA ALA A 196 20.16 -5.02 7.79
C ALA A 196 21.00 -4.06 6.95
N SER A 197 22.30 -4.37 6.75
CA SER A 197 23.21 -3.59 5.89
C SER A 197 22.71 -3.51 4.45
N THR A 198 22.19 -4.61 3.92
CA THR A 198 21.68 -4.67 2.55
C THR A 198 20.42 -3.82 2.38
N LEU A 199 19.47 -3.90 3.31
CA LEU A 199 18.21 -3.14 3.27
C LEU A 199 18.43 -1.64 3.48
N SER A 200 19.45 -1.26 4.27
CA SER A 200 19.73 0.15 4.58
C SER A 200 20.26 0.99 3.41
N ARG A 201 20.61 0.38 2.29
CA ARG A 201 21.19 1.09 1.13
C ARG A 201 20.17 1.92 0.36
N ASN A 202 18.93 1.43 0.22
CA ASN A 202 17.87 2.04 -0.57
C ASN A 202 16.63 2.21 0.30
N MET A 203 16.58 3.30 1.05
CA MET A 203 15.50 3.59 1.99
C MET A 203 14.71 4.83 1.57
N ILE A 204 13.38 4.74 1.68
CA ILE A 204 12.45 5.84 1.45
C ILE A 204 11.65 6.06 2.73
N LYS A 205 11.81 7.23 3.34
CA LYS A 205 11.05 7.64 4.51
C LYS A 205 9.74 8.30 4.11
N PHE A 206 8.66 7.86 4.71
CA PHE A 206 7.33 8.46 4.59
C PHE A 206 7.00 9.21 5.86
N GLU A 207 7.08 10.54 5.78
CA GLU A 207 6.72 11.39 6.91
C GLU A 207 5.19 11.44 7.08
N PRO A 208 4.72 11.61 8.36
CA PRO A 208 3.33 11.91 8.65
C PRO A 208 2.86 13.15 7.89
N TYR A 209 1.60 13.15 7.49
CA TYR A 209 1.03 14.29 6.77
C TYR A 209 0.74 15.46 7.72
N LYS A 210 1.03 16.67 7.26
CA LYS A 210 0.57 17.92 7.87
C LYS A 210 -0.89 18.18 7.52
N ALA A 211 -1.57 19.03 8.29
CA ALA A 211 -2.98 19.34 8.09
C ALA A 211 -3.29 19.81 6.66
N PHE A 212 -2.49 20.73 6.11
CA PHE A 212 -2.71 21.21 4.73
C PHE A 212 -2.56 20.13 3.66
N GLN A 213 -1.72 19.11 3.92
CA GLN A 213 -1.54 17.99 3.01
C GLN A 213 -2.75 17.05 3.07
N ILE A 214 -3.27 16.79 4.27
CA ILE A 214 -4.51 16.03 4.46
C ILE A 214 -5.69 16.75 3.82
N LEU A 215 -5.79 18.07 4.00
CA LEU A 215 -6.84 18.88 3.36
C LEU A 215 -6.85 18.64 1.84
N ARG A 216 -5.69 18.70 1.19
CA ARG A 216 -5.60 18.49 -0.26
C ARG A 216 -5.97 17.06 -0.68
N ILE A 217 -5.66 16.06 0.14
CA ILE A 217 -6.08 14.68 -0.10
C ILE A 217 -7.61 14.56 0.03
N LEU A 218 -8.19 15.19 1.05
CA LEU A 218 -9.64 15.16 1.27
C LEU A 218 -10.40 15.88 0.15
N GLU A 219 -9.93 17.05 -0.30
CA GLU A 219 -10.53 17.78 -1.44
C GLU A 219 -10.65 16.88 -2.68
N GLN A 220 -9.56 16.21 -3.06
CA GLN A 220 -9.58 15.28 -4.19
C GLN A 220 -10.60 14.14 -3.99
N ARG A 221 -10.69 13.59 -2.79
CA ARG A 221 -11.61 12.48 -2.49
C ARG A 221 -13.07 12.90 -2.50
N VAL A 222 -13.36 14.09 -1.99
CA VAL A 222 -14.74 14.61 -1.91
C VAL A 222 -15.34 14.80 -3.29
N GLU A 223 -14.58 15.28 -4.26
CA GLU A 223 -15.04 15.43 -5.65
C GLU A 223 -15.53 14.11 -6.26
N GLU A 224 -14.88 12.99 -5.88
CA GLU A 224 -15.22 11.66 -6.38
C GLU A 224 -16.29 10.95 -5.53
N ALA A 225 -16.33 11.22 -4.23
CA ALA A 225 -17.09 10.43 -3.25
C ALA A 225 -18.45 11.02 -2.87
N PHE A 226 -18.62 12.34 -2.89
CA PHE A 226 -19.80 13.00 -2.37
C PHE A 226 -20.61 13.72 -3.44
N GLU A 227 -21.91 13.89 -3.15
CA GLU A 227 -22.76 14.78 -3.94
C GLU A 227 -22.29 16.26 -3.78
N PRO A 228 -22.47 17.09 -4.81
CA PRO A 228 -22.10 18.50 -4.75
C PRO A 228 -22.72 19.19 -3.53
N SER A 229 -21.92 19.98 -2.83
CA SER A 229 -22.31 20.74 -1.61
C SER A 229 -22.61 19.89 -0.35
N ALA A 230 -22.39 18.58 -0.35
CA ALA A 230 -22.55 17.74 0.83
C ALA A 230 -21.46 18.00 1.89
N VAL A 231 -20.27 18.41 1.45
CA VAL A 231 -19.12 18.70 2.33
C VAL A 231 -18.60 20.11 2.06
N SER A 232 -18.64 20.97 3.06
CA SER A 232 -18.08 22.34 2.95
C SER A 232 -16.57 22.33 3.18
N HIS A 233 -15.88 23.36 2.70
CA HIS A 233 -14.44 23.53 2.93
C HIS A 233 -14.08 23.58 4.44
N ASP A 234 -14.96 24.20 5.26
CA ASP A 234 -14.76 24.27 6.71
C ASP A 234 -14.76 22.88 7.37
N ILE A 235 -15.61 21.95 6.88
CA ILE A 235 -15.62 20.55 7.33
C ILE A 235 -14.32 19.84 6.95
N LEU A 236 -13.82 20.04 5.72
CA LEU A 236 -12.56 19.47 5.28
C LEU A 236 -11.39 19.99 6.12
N THR A 237 -11.38 21.29 6.40
CA THR A 237 -10.38 21.92 7.28
C THR A 237 -10.44 21.34 8.68
N LEU A 238 -11.62 21.20 9.28
CA LEU A 238 -11.81 20.60 10.61
C LEU A 238 -11.29 19.16 10.69
N VAL A 239 -11.58 18.34 9.67
CA VAL A 239 -11.08 16.95 9.59
C VAL A 239 -9.56 16.93 9.40
N ALA A 240 -9.03 17.81 8.56
CA ALA A 240 -7.59 17.90 8.29
C ALA A 240 -6.80 18.35 9.53
N GLU A 241 -7.29 19.37 10.25
CA GLU A 241 -6.70 19.83 11.52
C GLU A 241 -6.76 18.77 12.62
N THR A 242 -7.87 18.01 12.67
CA THR A 242 -8.01 16.91 13.63
C THR A 242 -6.98 15.80 13.40
N SER A 243 -6.55 15.62 12.14
CA SER A 243 -5.71 14.50 11.70
C SER A 243 -4.25 14.87 11.46
N GLY A 244 -3.93 16.13 11.21
CA GLY A 244 -2.60 16.62 10.86
C GLY A 244 -1.59 16.52 12.00
N VAL A 245 -0.33 16.16 11.68
CA VAL A 245 0.72 16.03 12.70
C VAL A 245 1.13 17.37 13.32
N ASP A 246 1.03 18.44 12.57
CA ASP A 246 1.33 19.83 12.99
C ASP A 246 0.23 20.48 13.84
N THR A 247 -0.93 19.85 13.92
CA THR A 247 -2.11 20.30 14.69
C THR A 247 -2.46 19.36 15.85
N GLY A 248 -1.57 18.43 16.18
CA GLY A 248 -1.74 17.49 17.31
C GLY A 248 -2.36 16.14 16.94
N GLY A 249 -2.62 15.88 15.65
CA GLY A 249 -3.00 14.57 15.14
C GLY A 249 -1.77 13.70 14.83
N ASN A 250 -2.00 12.53 14.25
CA ASN A 250 -0.95 11.55 13.93
C ASN A 250 -0.42 11.68 12.48
N GLY A 251 -0.97 12.58 11.66
CA GLY A 251 -0.63 12.70 10.24
C GLY A 251 -1.06 11.49 9.40
N ASP A 252 -2.15 10.84 9.80
CA ASP A 252 -2.70 9.63 9.18
C ASP A 252 -3.85 9.99 8.23
N ALA A 253 -3.58 9.90 6.92
CA ALA A 253 -4.61 10.18 5.90
C ALA A 253 -5.73 9.13 5.87
N ARG A 254 -5.46 7.87 6.27
CA ARG A 254 -6.49 6.82 6.38
C ARG A 254 -7.49 7.18 7.46
N TYR A 255 -7.00 7.63 8.62
CA TYR A 255 -7.85 8.12 9.70
C TYR A 255 -8.71 9.31 9.26
N ALA A 256 -8.13 10.27 8.54
CA ALA A 256 -8.87 11.43 8.04
C ALA A 256 -10.01 11.02 7.07
N LEU A 257 -9.74 10.10 6.14
CA LEU A 257 -10.75 9.57 5.22
C LEU A 257 -11.86 8.81 5.96
N GLU A 258 -11.51 8.00 6.95
CA GLU A 258 -12.46 7.27 7.78
C GLU A 258 -13.32 8.22 8.61
N LEU A 259 -12.72 9.26 9.20
CA LEU A 259 -13.42 10.27 9.97
C LEU A 259 -14.45 11.01 9.10
N LEU A 260 -14.07 11.39 7.87
CA LEU A 260 -14.96 12.04 6.93
C LEU A 260 -16.09 11.11 6.49
N TRP A 261 -15.80 9.85 6.19
CA TRP A 261 -16.79 8.84 5.83
C TRP A 261 -17.82 8.61 6.94
N ARG A 262 -17.36 8.42 8.19
CA ARG A 262 -18.25 8.25 9.36
C ARG A 262 -19.13 9.48 9.60
N SER A 263 -18.55 10.69 9.44
CA SER A 263 -19.30 11.94 9.54
C SER A 263 -20.43 12.00 8.50
N GLY A 264 -20.17 11.52 7.29
CA GLY A 264 -21.18 11.38 6.24
C GLY A 264 -22.28 10.39 6.61
N LYS A 265 -21.92 9.21 7.14
CA LYS A 265 -22.89 8.21 7.58
C LYS A 265 -23.79 8.73 8.71
N ILE A 266 -23.24 9.47 9.66
CA ILE A 266 -24.03 10.11 10.75
C ILE A 266 -25.01 11.13 10.15
N ALA A 267 -24.57 11.96 9.19
CA ALA A 267 -25.45 12.92 8.53
C ALA A 267 -26.62 12.23 7.79
N GLU A 268 -26.35 11.13 7.05
CA GLU A 268 -27.38 10.32 6.37
C GLU A 268 -28.40 9.75 7.37
N GLN A 269 -27.92 9.18 8.49
CA GLN A 269 -28.78 8.63 9.54
C GLN A 269 -29.71 9.69 10.15
N GLN A 270 -29.27 10.95 10.20
CA GLN A 270 -30.09 12.09 10.65
C GLN A 270 -30.97 12.69 9.53
N GLY A 271 -30.93 12.11 8.31
CA GLY A 271 -31.73 12.61 7.18
C GLY A 271 -31.21 13.92 6.58
N LEU A 272 -29.93 14.28 6.85
CA LEU A 272 -29.35 15.53 6.39
C LEU A 272 -28.54 15.29 5.09
N GLN A 273 -28.59 16.28 4.18
CA GLN A 273 -27.85 16.26 2.91
C GLN A 273 -26.49 16.96 3.00
N LYS A 274 -26.06 17.34 4.21
CA LYS A 274 -24.77 18.03 4.46
C LYS A 274 -24.15 17.56 5.76
N ILE A 275 -22.83 17.45 5.76
CA ILE A 275 -22.05 17.20 6.97
C ILE A 275 -21.94 18.50 7.76
N LEU A 276 -22.22 18.41 9.07
CA LEU A 276 -22.09 19.50 10.04
C LEU A 276 -20.89 19.24 10.97
N PRO A 277 -20.33 20.27 11.64
CA PRO A 277 -19.22 20.10 12.59
C PRO A 277 -19.51 19.09 13.72
N ASP A 278 -20.77 18.99 14.15
CA ASP A 278 -21.17 18.04 15.19
C ASP A 278 -21.06 16.58 14.71
N HIS A 279 -21.32 16.29 13.43
CA HIS A 279 -21.11 14.95 12.90
C HIS A 279 -19.64 14.54 12.95
N VAL A 280 -18.72 15.48 12.69
CA VAL A 280 -17.26 15.24 12.82
C VAL A 280 -16.88 14.98 14.28
N ARG A 281 -17.46 15.72 15.23
CA ARG A 281 -17.22 15.51 16.67
C ARG A 281 -17.73 14.15 17.14
N MET A 282 -18.95 13.76 16.71
CA MET A 282 -19.54 12.45 17.01
C MET A 282 -18.69 11.32 16.42
N ALA A 283 -18.33 11.39 15.14
CA ALA A 283 -17.48 10.41 14.47
C ALA A 283 -16.11 10.26 15.16
N LYS A 284 -15.50 11.37 15.60
CA LYS A 284 -14.26 11.36 16.37
C LYS A 284 -14.39 10.63 17.69
N SER A 285 -15.48 10.87 18.43
CA SER A 285 -15.71 10.21 19.74
C SER A 285 -15.88 8.70 19.60
N GLU A 286 -16.59 8.25 18.58
CA GLU A 286 -16.76 6.82 18.28
C GLU A 286 -15.43 6.15 17.92
N THR A 287 -14.62 6.80 17.07
CA THR A 287 -13.32 6.25 16.63
C THR A 287 -12.35 6.07 17.80
N HIS A 288 -12.36 6.95 18.79
CA HIS A 288 -11.53 6.83 20.00
C HIS A 288 -11.95 5.69 20.95
N GLN A 289 -13.21 5.24 20.92
CA GLN A 289 -13.68 4.11 21.75
C GLN A 289 -13.16 2.76 21.26
N PHE A 290 -12.82 2.61 19.97
CA PHE A 290 -12.31 1.36 19.39
C PHE A 290 -10.77 1.21 19.46
N VAL A 291 -10.03 2.21 19.93
CA VAL A 291 -8.56 2.22 20.01
C VAL A 291 -8.02 1.97 21.44
N ARG A 292 -8.90 1.60 22.37
CA ARG A 292 -8.51 1.20 23.74
C ARG A 292 -8.38 -0.31 23.91
#